data_9f5382b6d422e2ca59f7b5b2d634fb8c
#
_entry.id   9f5382b6d422e2ca59f7b5b2d634fb8c
#
_cell.length_a   1.000
_cell.length_b   1.000
_cell.length_c   1.000
_cell.angle_alpha   90.00
_cell.angle_beta   90.00
_cell.angle_gamma   90.00
#
_symmetry.space_group_name_H-M   'P 1'
#
loop_
_entity.id
_entity.type
_entity.pdbx_description
1 polymer ?
#
loop_
_entity_poly.entity_id
_entity_poly.type
_entity_poly.pdbx_seq_one_letter_code
_entity_poly.pdbx_strand_id
1 'polypeptide(L)'
;MNPSIYVTIRYDAELEKITKVRESPIVMSGGQAFPYFLMSVFLEHPEIDKNYKPGQLGFLINGVPPTTHTIIRDGDIVDLSAHAD
;
A
#
# COMPACT_ATOMS: atom_id res chain seq x y z
N MET A 1 1.75 19.76 -13.41
CA MET A 1 2.47 18.51 -13.10
C MET A 1 2.68 18.41 -11.60
N ASN A 2 2.25 17.33 -11.00
CA ASN A 2 2.43 17.14 -9.56
C ASN A 2 3.85 16.66 -9.26
N PRO A 3 4.46 17.15 -8.17
CA PRO A 3 5.79 16.66 -7.79
C PRO A 3 5.71 15.19 -7.38
N SER A 4 6.86 14.53 -7.45
CA SER A 4 6.97 13.18 -6.93
C SER A 4 6.89 13.19 -5.41
N ILE A 5 6.25 12.18 -4.85
CA ILE A 5 6.16 12.02 -3.40
C ILE A 5 6.79 10.69 -3.01
N TYR A 6 7.22 10.61 -1.75
CA TYR A 6 7.79 9.41 -1.14
C TYR A 6 6.82 8.89 -0.10
N VAL A 7 6.44 7.63 -0.25
CA VAL A 7 5.53 6.97 0.66
C VAL A 7 6.21 5.70 1.16
N THR A 8 6.09 5.42 2.44
CA THR A 8 6.63 4.18 3.01
C THR A 8 5.48 3.19 3.16
N ILE A 9 5.64 2.00 2.59
CA ILE A 9 4.69 0.92 2.80
C ILE A 9 5.31 -0.07 3.77
N ARG A 10 4.52 -0.52 4.75
CA ARG A 10 4.94 -1.51 5.73
C ARG A 10 4.05 -2.73 5.60
N TYR A 11 4.67 -3.91 5.65
CA TYR A 11 3.99 -5.19 5.49
C TYR A 11 3.95 -5.93 6.81
N ASP A 12 2.85 -6.61 7.10
CA ASP A 12 2.80 -7.49 8.26
C ASP A 12 3.61 -8.77 8.01
N ALA A 13 3.69 -9.65 9.01
CA ALA A 13 4.49 -10.86 8.92
C ALA A 13 4.05 -11.78 7.77
N GLU A 14 2.77 -11.85 7.49
CA GLU A 14 2.27 -12.71 6.41
C GLU A 14 2.67 -12.17 5.04
N LEU A 15 2.53 -10.87 4.83
CA LEU A 15 2.89 -10.25 3.56
C LEU A 15 4.40 -10.18 3.37
N GLU A 16 5.16 -10.09 4.46
CA GLU A 16 6.61 -10.10 4.40
C GLU A 16 7.14 -11.41 3.78
N LYS A 17 6.43 -12.51 3.94
CA LYS A 17 6.79 -13.77 3.32
C LYS A 17 6.77 -13.68 1.80
N ILE A 18 5.91 -12.84 1.26
CA ILE A 18 5.78 -12.62 -0.18
C ILE A 18 6.76 -11.55 -0.65
N THR A 19 6.81 -10.42 0.02
CA THR A 19 7.60 -9.27 -0.42
C THR A 19 9.07 -9.40 -0.08
N LYS A 20 9.40 -10.21 0.92
CA LYS A 20 10.75 -10.43 1.46
C LYS A 20 11.33 -9.20 2.16
N VAL A 21 10.52 -8.17 2.40
CA VAL A 21 10.91 -6.99 3.13
C VAL A 21 9.78 -6.57 4.07
N ARG A 22 10.13 -5.93 5.18
CA ARG A 22 9.15 -5.41 6.13
C ARG A 22 8.56 -4.10 5.68
N GLU A 23 9.37 -3.29 5.03
CA GLU A 23 8.93 -2.01 4.51
C GLU A 23 9.74 -1.65 3.28
N SER A 24 9.16 -0.83 2.45
CA SER A 24 9.86 -0.34 1.27
C SER A 24 9.34 1.05 0.91
N PRO A 25 10.20 1.87 0.29
CA PRO A 25 9.76 3.17 -0.21
C PRO A 25 9.04 2.99 -1.54
N ILE A 26 8.03 3.83 -1.76
CA ILE A 26 7.37 3.94 -3.05
C ILE A 26 7.44 5.39 -3.48
N VAL A 27 7.91 5.62 -4.71
CA VAL A 27 7.95 6.95 -5.31
C VAL A 27 6.84 7.02 -6.34
N MET A 28 6.00 8.04 -6.25
CA MET A 28 4.89 8.20 -7.17
C MET A 28 4.57 9.68 -7.36
N SER A 29 3.76 9.98 -8.36
CA SER A 29 3.29 11.35 -8.56
C SER A 29 2.28 11.70 -7.47
N GLY A 30 2.37 12.92 -6.94
CA GLY A 30 1.45 13.40 -5.92
C GLY A 30 0.04 13.61 -6.46
N GLY A 31 -0.92 13.73 -5.54
CA GLY A 31 -2.30 14.04 -5.89
C GLY A 31 -3.14 12.84 -6.30
N GLN A 32 -2.61 11.63 -6.19
CA GLN A 32 -3.34 10.43 -6.58
C GLN A 32 -4.13 9.86 -5.40
N ALA A 33 -5.30 9.31 -5.70
CA ALA A 33 -6.13 8.66 -4.71
C ALA A 33 -5.59 7.28 -4.34
N PHE A 34 -6.00 6.77 -3.18
CA PHE A 34 -5.54 5.49 -2.65
C PHE A 34 -5.62 4.33 -3.64
N PRO A 35 -6.69 4.15 -4.45
CA PRO A 35 -6.72 3.03 -5.40
C PRO A 35 -5.56 3.02 -6.39
N TYR A 36 -5.08 4.17 -6.81
CA TYR A 36 -3.91 4.23 -7.70
C TYR A 36 -2.63 3.83 -6.99
N PHE A 37 -2.49 4.21 -5.73
CA PHE A 37 -1.38 3.75 -4.92
C PHE A 37 -1.39 2.22 -4.80
N LEU A 38 -2.55 1.65 -4.54
CA LEU A 38 -2.70 0.21 -4.39
C LEU A 38 -2.34 -0.53 -5.68
N MET A 39 -2.71 0.01 -6.83
CA MET A 39 -2.30 -0.56 -8.11
C MET A 39 -0.78 -0.61 -8.24
N SER A 40 -0.09 0.44 -7.79
CA SER A 40 1.38 0.48 -7.83
C SER A 40 1.99 -0.62 -6.96
N VAL A 41 1.40 -0.87 -5.80
CA VAL A 41 1.84 -1.95 -4.90
C VAL A 41 1.68 -3.31 -5.58
N PHE A 42 0.54 -3.55 -6.22
CA PHE A 42 0.28 -4.82 -6.89
C PHE A 42 1.15 -5.02 -8.13
N LEU A 43 1.53 -3.94 -8.80
CA LEU A 43 2.47 -4.05 -9.93
C LEU A 43 3.86 -4.46 -9.45
N GLU A 44 4.27 -3.97 -8.29
CA GLU A 44 5.56 -4.32 -7.71
C GLU A 44 5.54 -5.72 -7.10
N HIS A 45 4.42 -6.10 -6.49
CA HIS A 45 4.25 -7.39 -5.83
C HIS A 45 2.95 -8.05 -6.29
N PRO A 46 2.91 -8.57 -7.52
CA PRO A 46 1.68 -9.15 -8.06
C PRO A 46 1.20 -10.38 -7.28
N GLU A 47 2.08 -11.04 -6.53
CA GLU A 47 1.71 -12.20 -5.74
C GLU A 47 0.77 -11.84 -4.58
N ILE A 48 0.78 -10.60 -4.11
CA ILE A 48 -0.18 -10.17 -3.09
C ILE A 48 -1.60 -10.24 -3.66
N ASP A 49 -1.78 -9.67 -4.85
CA ASP A 49 -3.08 -9.67 -5.52
C ASP A 49 -3.54 -11.08 -5.88
N LYS A 50 -2.60 -11.97 -6.21
CA LYS A 50 -2.93 -13.36 -6.54
C LYS A 50 -3.36 -14.18 -5.33
N ASN A 51 -2.77 -13.91 -4.17
CA ASN A 51 -2.99 -14.72 -2.97
C ASN A 51 -4.06 -14.19 -2.03
N TYR A 52 -4.41 -12.92 -2.14
CA TYR A 52 -5.38 -12.30 -1.26
C TYR A 52 -6.43 -11.54 -2.06
N LYS A 53 -7.69 -11.78 -1.75
CA LYS A 53 -8.80 -11.03 -2.33
C LYS A 53 -8.87 -9.66 -1.64
N PRO A 54 -9.50 -8.66 -2.27
CA PRO A 54 -9.58 -7.32 -1.67
C PRO A 54 -10.09 -7.30 -0.23
N GLY A 55 -11.06 -8.15 0.11
CA GLY A 55 -11.59 -8.23 1.47
C GLY A 55 -10.67 -8.91 2.47
N GLN A 56 -9.57 -9.48 2.02
CA GLN A 56 -8.60 -10.17 2.87
C GLN A 56 -7.38 -9.30 3.18
N LEU A 57 -7.35 -8.07 2.69
CA LEU A 57 -6.26 -7.13 2.95
C LEU A 57 -6.78 -5.96 3.78
N GLY A 58 -5.98 -5.55 4.75
CA GLY A 58 -6.26 -4.37 5.55
C GLY A 58 -5.27 -3.27 5.24
N PHE A 59 -5.75 -2.02 5.27
CA PHE A 59 -4.93 -0.86 4.95
C PHE A 59 -5.12 0.21 6.01
N LEU A 60 -4.01 0.81 6.46
CA LEU A 60 -4.06 1.98 7.32
C LEU A 60 -3.07 3.00 6.77
N ILE A 61 -3.51 4.24 6.64
CA ILE A 61 -2.63 5.34 6.25
C ILE A 61 -2.43 6.20 7.49
N ASN A 62 -1.20 6.22 8.01
CA ASN A 62 -0.87 6.89 9.26
C ASN A 62 -1.82 6.47 10.41
N GLY A 63 -2.19 5.18 10.43
CA GLY A 63 -3.05 4.63 11.45
C GLY A 63 -4.55 4.78 11.21
N VAL A 64 -4.95 5.34 10.09
CA VAL A 64 -6.37 5.61 9.77
C VAL A 64 -6.79 4.82 8.53
N PRO A 65 -7.94 4.13 8.56
CA PRO A 65 -8.42 3.43 7.37
C PRO A 65 -8.69 4.40 6.22
N PRO A 66 -8.19 4.12 5.01
CA PRO A 66 -8.44 4.98 3.87
C PRO A 66 -9.82 4.73 3.27
N THR A 67 -10.28 5.73 2.48
CA THR A 67 -11.44 5.57 1.62
C THR A 67 -10.96 5.63 0.17
N THR A 68 -11.88 5.40 -0.78
CA THR A 68 -11.55 5.53 -2.20
C THR A 68 -11.19 6.96 -2.60
N HIS A 69 -11.51 7.93 -1.76
CA HIS A 69 -11.22 9.34 -2.00
C HIS A 69 -9.99 9.84 -1.26
N THR A 70 -9.37 9.00 -0.43
CA THR A 70 -8.18 9.41 0.32
C THR A 70 -7.03 9.68 -0.65
N ILE A 71 -6.41 10.86 -0.51
CA ILE A 71 -5.26 11.25 -1.32
C ILE A 71 -3.98 10.90 -0.58
N ILE A 72 -3.08 10.19 -1.25
CA ILE A 72 -1.77 9.85 -0.68
C ILE A 72 -0.87 11.07 -0.77
N ARG A 73 -0.15 11.36 0.32
CA ARG A 73 0.70 12.55 0.44
C ARG A 73 2.14 12.15 0.75
N ASP A 74 3.04 13.08 0.46
CA ASP A 74 4.45 12.88 0.76
C ASP A 74 4.65 12.60 2.26
N GLY A 75 5.44 11.57 2.55
CA GLY A 75 5.72 11.19 3.93
C GLY A 75 4.70 10.26 4.56
N ASP A 76 3.64 9.89 3.87
CA ASP A 76 2.65 8.97 4.41
C ASP A 76 3.25 7.59 4.66
N ILE A 77 2.75 6.95 5.72
CA ILE A 77 3.11 5.57 6.07
C ILE A 77 1.85 4.72 5.89
N VAL A 78 1.94 3.75 5.00
CA VAL A 78 0.82 2.84 4.71
C VAL A 78 1.14 1.48 5.30
N ASP A 79 0.31 1.03 6.22
CA ASP A 79 0.41 -0.32 6.78
C ASP A 79 -0.51 -1.25 6.00
N LEU A 80 0.07 -2.31 5.47
CA LEU A 80 -0.65 -3.33 4.72
C LEU A 80 -0.62 -4.63 5.51
N SER A 81 -1.78 -5.22 5.73
CA SER A 81 -1.87 -6.47 6.49
C SER A 81 -2.77 -7.48 5.77
N ALA A 82 -2.48 -8.75 5.98
CA ALA A 82 -3.30 -9.84 5.47
C ALA A 82 -4.25 -10.30 6.58
N HIS A 83 -5.52 -10.41 6.24
CA HIS A 83 -6.51 -10.94 7.17
C HIS A 83 -6.90 -12.34 6.71
N ALA A 84 -6.49 -13.34 7.47
CA ALA A 84 -6.91 -14.70 7.23
C ALA A 84 -8.35 -14.88 7.74
N ASP A 85 -9.20 -15.39 6.88
CA ASP A 85 -10.54 -15.77 7.30
C ASP A 85 -10.50 -17.14 8.00
#